data_6c4027ab434c0bc14db443b171746ee4
#
_entry.id   6c4027ab434c0bc14db443b171746ee4
#
_cell.length_a   1.000
_cell.length_b   1.000
_cell.length_c   1.000
_cell.angle_alpha   90.00
_cell.angle_beta   90.00
_cell.angle_gamma   90.00
#
_symmetry.space_group_name_H-M   'P 1'
#
loop_
_entity.id
_entity.type
_entity.pdbx_description
1 polymer ?
#
loop_
_entity_poly.entity_id
_entity_poly.type
_entity_poly.pdbx_seq_one_letter_code
_entity_poly.pdbx_strand_id
1 'polypeptide(L)'
;FMRDIGAMFSVNKMLTADCYKTRMATDNGLSFLEFTYMLMQSYDFLELFHRYGCRLEMGGNDQWSNMLGGADLVRRKDSEKAFACTFQLLLTHDGKKMGKTEKGALWLDPNKTSPFDFYQYWRNVDDADVEKCLGLLTFLPMDEVRRLGALQGSEINEAKKVLAFEVTKLVHGEEEAQKAADAAAALSVSYTHLTLPTT
;
A
#
# COMPACT_ATOMS: atom_id res chain seq x y z
N PHE A 1 -16.87 -8.05 25.73
CA PHE A 1 -15.77 -7.32 25.11
C PHE A 1 -15.31 -6.14 25.99
N MET A 2 -16.14 -5.15 26.28
CA MET A 2 -15.72 -3.96 27.05
C MET A 2 -15.25 -4.29 28.46
N ARG A 3 -15.89 -5.26 29.14
CA ARG A 3 -15.48 -5.68 30.49
C ARG A 3 -14.13 -6.41 30.47
N ASP A 4 -13.90 -7.30 29.51
CA ASP A 4 -12.78 -8.22 29.53
C ASP A 4 -11.55 -7.72 28.74
N ILE A 5 -11.78 -6.91 27.71
CA ILE A 5 -10.76 -6.31 26.87
C ILE A 5 -10.60 -4.81 27.15
N GLY A 6 -11.71 -4.06 27.17
CA GLY A 6 -11.69 -2.62 27.42
C GLY A 6 -11.04 -2.25 28.76
N ALA A 7 -11.26 -3.07 29.81
CA ALA A 7 -10.64 -2.87 31.11
C ALA A 7 -9.10 -2.98 31.11
N MET A 8 -8.52 -3.58 30.08
CA MET A 8 -7.06 -3.67 29.92
C MET A 8 -6.44 -2.42 29.28
N PHE A 9 -7.24 -1.47 28.83
CA PHE A 9 -6.77 -0.24 28.21
C PHE A 9 -6.98 0.96 29.14
N SER A 10 -5.97 1.81 29.26
CA SER A 10 -6.09 3.06 29.98
C SER A 10 -6.44 4.18 29.00
N VAL A 11 -7.58 4.84 29.22
CA VAL A 11 -8.00 6.01 28.44
C VAL A 11 -6.91 7.08 28.39
N ASN A 12 -6.27 7.39 29.55
CA ASN A 12 -5.22 8.37 29.60
C ASN A 12 -4.03 7.99 28.70
N LYS A 13 -3.64 6.70 28.70
CA LYS A 13 -2.56 6.20 27.82
C LYS A 13 -2.99 6.26 26.34
N MET A 14 -4.20 5.89 26.01
CA MET A 14 -4.71 5.94 24.64
C MET A 14 -4.69 7.38 24.10
N LEU A 15 -5.14 8.35 24.89
CA LEU A 15 -5.16 9.76 24.49
C LEU A 15 -3.76 10.37 24.27
N THR A 16 -2.68 9.69 24.69
CA THR A 16 -1.31 10.11 24.35
C THR A 16 -0.85 9.70 22.96
N ALA A 17 -1.57 8.81 22.30
CA ALA A 17 -1.26 8.39 20.93
C ALA A 17 -1.46 9.54 19.93
N ASP A 18 -0.54 9.68 18.98
CA ASP A 18 -0.56 10.79 18.03
C ASP A 18 -1.80 10.78 17.11
N CYS A 19 -2.33 9.60 16.78
CA CYS A 19 -3.58 9.48 16.03
C CYS A 19 -4.75 10.16 16.76
N TYR A 20 -4.88 9.99 18.08
CA TYR A 20 -5.92 10.64 18.86
C TYR A 20 -5.65 12.12 19.09
N LYS A 21 -4.40 12.53 19.38
CA LYS A 21 -4.05 13.93 19.51
C LYS A 21 -4.38 14.71 18.24
N THR A 22 -3.97 14.19 17.09
CA THR A 22 -4.25 14.81 15.79
C THR A 22 -5.76 14.92 15.55
N ARG A 23 -6.52 13.87 15.86
CA ARG A 23 -7.95 13.85 15.64
C ARG A 23 -8.70 14.81 16.57
N MET A 24 -8.33 14.84 17.85
CA MET A 24 -8.93 15.78 18.84
C MET A 24 -8.64 17.26 18.53
N ALA A 25 -7.59 17.55 17.78
CA ALA A 25 -7.27 18.92 17.36
C ALA A 25 -8.11 19.39 16.15
N THR A 26 -8.96 18.54 15.57
CA THR A 26 -9.88 18.92 14.49
C THR A 26 -11.22 19.40 15.04
N ASP A 27 -11.94 20.23 14.29
CA ASP A 27 -13.27 20.77 14.67
C ASP A 27 -14.31 19.67 14.97
N ASN A 28 -14.22 18.54 14.29
CA ASN A 28 -15.13 17.40 14.47
C ASN A 28 -14.82 16.56 15.72
N GLY A 29 -13.65 16.76 16.32
CA GLY A 29 -13.20 15.99 17.47
C GLY A 29 -13.03 14.49 17.22
N LEU A 30 -13.04 13.71 18.31
CA LEU A 30 -12.88 12.25 18.31
C LEU A 30 -14.20 11.58 18.72
N SER A 31 -14.80 10.81 17.84
CA SER A 31 -16.01 10.04 18.15
C SER A 31 -15.69 8.82 19.02
N PHE A 32 -16.69 8.31 19.74
CA PHE A 32 -16.52 7.09 20.55
C PHE A 32 -16.13 5.87 19.69
N LEU A 33 -16.69 5.77 18.48
CA LEU A 33 -16.34 4.70 17.54
C LEU A 33 -14.87 4.78 17.14
N GLU A 34 -14.38 5.95 16.76
CA GLU A 34 -12.96 6.16 16.43
C GLU A 34 -12.05 5.88 17.63
N PHE A 35 -12.48 6.28 18.82
CA PHE A 35 -11.73 6.01 20.06
C PHE A 35 -11.63 4.51 20.37
N THR A 36 -12.70 3.75 20.17
CA THR A 36 -12.71 2.30 20.45
C THR A 36 -12.08 1.46 19.35
N TYR A 37 -11.78 2.03 18.19
CA TYR A 37 -11.16 1.32 17.07
C TYR A 37 -9.84 0.63 17.45
N MET A 38 -9.00 1.31 18.23
CA MET A 38 -7.74 0.73 18.73
C MET A 38 -7.99 -0.54 19.55
N LEU A 39 -9.04 -0.59 20.37
CA LEU A 39 -9.37 -1.77 21.16
C LEU A 39 -9.77 -2.95 20.27
N MET A 40 -10.57 -2.67 19.24
CA MET A 40 -11.04 -3.71 18.31
C MET A 40 -9.88 -4.31 17.52
N GLN A 41 -9.03 -3.50 16.93
CA GLN A 41 -7.87 -3.98 16.18
C GLN A 41 -6.84 -4.68 17.09
N SER A 42 -6.65 -4.18 18.32
CA SER A 42 -5.80 -4.86 19.30
C SER A 42 -6.32 -6.24 19.69
N TYR A 43 -7.65 -6.39 19.77
CA TYR A 43 -8.29 -7.67 20.03
C TYR A 43 -8.16 -8.62 18.83
N ASP A 44 -8.26 -8.09 17.59
CA ASP A 44 -8.03 -8.89 16.39
C ASP A 44 -6.62 -9.50 16.39
N PHE A 45 -5.60 -8.73 16.77
CA PHE A 45 -4.24 -9.24 16.87
C PHE A 45 -4.12 -10.35 17.94
N LEU A 46 -4.76 -10.17 19.11
CA LEU A 46 -4.81 -11.21 20.14
C LEU A 46 -5.48 -12.50 19.63
N GLU A 47 -6.59 -12.38 18.89
CA GLU A 47 -7.28 -13.54 18.31
C GLU A 47 -6.43 -14.24 17.23
N LEU A 48 -5.72 -13.47 16.39
CA LEU A 48 -4.77 -14.00 15.41
C LEU A 48 -3.61 -14.72 16.11
N PHE A 49 -3.11 -14.16 17.21
CA PHE A 49 -2.10 -14.81 18.04
C PHE A 49 -2.60 -16.15 18.59
N HIS A 50 -3.80 -16.19 19.19
CA HIS A 50 -4.37 -17.40 19.76
C HIS A 50 -4.68 -18.47 18.72
N ARG A 51 -5.30 -18.09 17.60
CA ARG A 51 -5.77 -19.04 16.59
C ARG A 51 -4.69 -19.54 15.65
N TYR A 52 -3.73 -18.69 15.31
CA TYR A 52 -2.75 -18.95 14.26
C TYR A 52 -1.29 -18.81 14.70
N GLY A 53 -1.03 -18.47 15.97
CA GLY A 53 0.33 -18.19 16.44
C GLY A 53 0.94 -16.95 15.79
N CYS A 54 0.11 -16.02 15.30
CA CYS A 54 0.56 -14.80 14.65
C CYS A 54 1.30 -13.91 15.66
N ARG A 55 2.59 -13.68 15.46
CA ARG A 55 3.45 -12.91 16.37
C ARG A 55 3.93 -11.58 15.77
N LEU A 56 3.67 -11.31 14.49
CA LEU A 56 4.08 -10.09 13.81
C LEU A 56 2.88 -9.51 13.06
N GLU A 57 2.56 -8.26 13.36
CA GLU A 57 1.62 -7.45 12.60
C GLU A 57 2.39 -6.36 11.85
N MET A 58 2.06 -6.17 10.57
CA MET A 58 2.73 -5.19 9.71
C MET A 58 1.72 -4.24 9.10
N GLY A 59 2.08 -2.96 8.98
CA GLY A 59 1.19 -1.96 8.41
C GLY A 59 1.86 -0.63 8.12
N GLY A 60 1.08 0.32 7.61
CA GLY A 60 1.55 1.69 7.43
C GLY A 60 1.81 2.39 8.78
N ASN A 61 2.58 3.46 8.77
CA ASN A 61 2.88 4.24 9.97
C ASN A 61 1.63 4.72 10.72
N ASP A 62 0.52 4.94 10.02
CA ASP A 62 -0.77 5.31 10.59
C ASP A 62 -1.39 4.21 11.47
N GLN A 63 -0.96 2.95 11.32
CA GLN A 63 -1.42 1.80 12.09
C GLN A 63 -0.59 1.53 13.36
N TRP A 64 0.49 2.28 13.57
CA TRP A 64 1.44 2.03 14.66
C TRP A 64 0.79 1.85 16.02
N SER A 65 -0.05 2.80 16.43
CA SER A 65 -0.70 2.77 17.75
C SER A 65 -1.65 1.59 17.92
N ASN A 66 -2.36 1.19 16.87
CA ASN A 66 -3.29 0.05 16.89
C ASN A 66 -2.52 -1.27 17.04
N MET A 67 -1.44 -1.45 16.26
CA MET A 67 -0.59 -2.65 16.33
C MET A 67 0.13 -2.77 17.67
N LEU A 68 0.64 -1.66 18.21
CA LEU A 68 1.25 -1.65 19.55
C LEU A 68 0.24 -1.97 20.65
N GLY A 69 -1.01 -1.52 20.51
CA GLY A 69 -2.09 -1.87 21.42
C GLY A 69 -2.32 -3.39 21.46
N GLY A 70 -2.27 -4.05 20.31
CA GLY A 70 -2.39 -5.50 20.18
C GLY A 70 -1.20 -6.25 20.80
N ALA A 71 0.04 -5.84 20.48
CA ALA A 71 1.24 -6.42 21.07
C ALA A 71 1.26 -6.28 22.61
N ASP A 72 0.82 -5.11 23.15
CA ASP A 72 0.70 -4.89 24.60
C ASP A 72 -0.42 -5.75 25.22
N LEU A 73 -1.52 -5.98 24.50
CA LEU A 73 -2.61 -6.83 24.92
C LEU A 73 -2.19 -8.31 25.03
N VAL A 74 -1.49 -8.84 24.03
CA VAL A 74 -0.88 -10.19 24.06
C VAL A 74 0.04 -10.33 25.26
N ARG A 75 0.94 -9.37 25.46
CA ARG A 75 1.85 -9.38 26.60
C ARG A 75 1.13 -9.39 27.95
N ARG A 76 0.03 -8.64 28.09
CA ARG A 76 -0.70 -8.53 29.35
C ARG A 76 -1.57 -9.75 29.66
N LYS A 77 -2.19 -10.33 28.62
CA LYS A 77 -3.07 -11.49 28.79
C LYS A 77 -2.31 -12.81 28.90
N ASP A 78 -1.33 -12.99 28.04
CA ASP A 78 -0.67 -14.29 27.86
C ASP A 78 0.80 -14.31 28.32
N SER A 79 1.34 -13.16 28.76
CA SER A 79 2.75 -13.00 29.13
C SER A 79 3.73 -13.34 27.96
N GLU A 80 3.24 -13.27 26.74
CA GLU A 80 3.95 -13.60 25.51
C GLU A 80 4.40 -12.34 24.75
N LYS A 81 5.31 -12.52 23.80
CA LYS A 81 5.83 -11.43 22.96
C LYS A 81 5.18 -11.47 21.57
N ALA A 82 4.63 -10.34 21.16
CA ALA A 82 4.25 -10.05 19.78
C ALA A 82 4.93 -8.75 19.32
N PHE A 83 5.07 -8.57 18.01
CA PHE A 83 5.85 -7.52 17.40
C PHE A 83 5.00 -6.73 16.39
N ALA A 84 5.35 -5.47 16.21
CA ALA A 84 4.78 -4.60 15.18
C ALA A 84 5.91 -4.06 14.30
N CYS A 85 5.66 -4.00 13.00
CA CYS A 85 6.56 -3.42 12.01
C CYS A 85 5.79 -2.44 11.13
N THR A 86 6.30 -1.23 10.97
CA THR A 86 5.69 -0.24 10.08
C THR A 86 6.57 0.08 8.90
N PHE A 87 5.93 0.46 7.81
CA PHE A 87 6.56 1.01 6.62
C PHE A 87 5.86 2.32 6.23
N GLN A 88 6.56 3.12 5.45
CA GLN A 88 6.00 4.38 4.97
C GLN A 88 4.83 4.12 4.02
N LEU A 89 3.81 4.97 4.07
CA LEU A 89 2.72 4.92 3.12
C LEU A 89 3.25 5.13 1.70
N LEU A 90 2.71 4.37 0.76
CA LEU A 90 3.00 4.54 -0.65
C LEU A 90 2.30 5.81 -1.16
N LEU A 91 3.09 6.88 -1.25
CA LEU A 91 2.65 8.17 -1.74
C LEU A 91 3.29 8.43 -3.11
N THR A 92 2.61 9.20 -3.95
CA THR A 92 3.19 9.81 -5.13
C THR A 92 4.22 10.87 -4.73
N HIS A 93 5.08 11.31 -5.65
CA HIS A 93 6.09 12.35 -5.39
C HIS A 93 5.46 13.68 -4.90
N ASP A 94 4.22 13.96 -5.27
CA ASP A 94 3.44 15.13 -4.81
C ASP A 94 2.68 14.90 -3.49
N GLY A 95 2.93 13.78 -2.80
CA GLY A 95 2.41 13.48 -1.46
C GLY A 95 0.99 12.91 -1.41
N LYS A 96 0.38 12.59 -2.55
CA LYS A 96 -0.94 11.95 -2.57
C LYS A 96 -0.85 10.44 -2.38
N LYS A 97 -1.89 9.82 -1.85
CA LYS A 97 -1.96 8.34 -1.74
C LYS A 97 -1.99 7.71 -3.13
N MET A 98 -1.01 6.87 -3.43
CA MET A 98 -0.94 6.12 -4.68
C MET A 98 -2.11 5.13 -4.79
N GLY A 99 -2.52 4.81 -6.03
CA GLY A 99 -3.68 3.93 -6.28
C GLY A 99 -5.05 4.63 -6.22
N LYS A 100 -5.08 5.94 -5.95
CA LYS A 100 -6.28 6.77 -6.15
C LYS A 100 -6.16 7.54 -7.46
N THR A 101 -7.12 7.36 -8.37
CA THR A 101 -7.20 8.05 -9.64
C THR A 101 -8.42 8.98 -9.65
N GLU A 102 -8.51 9.88 -10.62
CA GLU A 102 -9.71 10.70 -10.83
C GLU A 102 -10.98 9.86 -11.09
N LYS A 103 -10.80 8.63 -11.62
CA LYS A 103 -11.87 7.66 -11.88
C LYS A 103 -12.17 6.75 -10.67
N GLY A 104 -11.51 6.93 -9.53
CA GLY A 104 -11.66 6.12 -8.33
C GLY A 104 -10.39 5.37 -7.92
N ALA A 105 -10.55 4.23 -7.25
CA ALA A 105 -9.43 3.41 -6.82
C ALA A 105 -8.92 2.50 -7.95
N LEU A 106 -7.61 2.25 -7.98
CA LEU A 106 -7.03 1.17 -8.78
C LEU A 106 -7.34 -0.16 -8.07
N TRP A 107 -8.25 -0.94 -8.62
CA TRP A 107 -8.69 -2.19 -8.03
C TRP A 107 -7.81 -3.35 -8.47
N LEU A 108 -7.58 -4.31 -7.56
CA LEU A 108 -6.92 -5.57 -7.88
C LEU A 108 -7.90 -6.58 -8.54
N ASP A 109 -9.20 -6.38 -8.37
CA ASP A 109 -10.26 -7.17 -8.99
C ASP A 109 -10.33 -6.86 -10.49
N PRO A 110 -10.10 -7.84 -11.39
CA PRO A 110 -10.10 -7.64 -12.84
C PRO A 110 -11.47 -7.22 -13.41
N ASN A 111 -12.56 -7.44 -12.65
CA ASN A 111 -13.90 -6.98 -13.06
C ASN A 111 -14.11 -5.48 -12.79
N LYS A 112 -13.26 -4.86 -11.96
CA LYS A 112 -13.33 -3.43 -11.62
C LYS A 112 -12.26 -2.60 -12.31
N THR A 113 -11.06 -3.15 -12.43
CA THR A 113 -9.95 -2.58 -13.21
C THR A 113 -9.38 -3.71 -14.06
N SER A 114 -9.52 -3.59 -15.38
CA SER A 114 -9.00 -4.63 -16.29
C SER A 114 -7.47 -4.79 -16.14
N PRO A 115 -6.88 -5.97 -16.41
CA PRO A 115 -5.43 -6.15 -16.39
C PRO A 115 -4.70 -5.15 -17.29
N PHE A 116 -5.31 -4.77 -18.42
CA PHE A 116 -4.77 -3.76 -19.31
C PHE A 116 -4.76 -2.36 -18.67
N ASP A 117 -5.86 -1.91 -18.07
CA ASP A 117 -5.92 -0.61 -17.38
C ASP A 117 -5.00 -0.58 -16.16
N PHE A 118 -4.90 -1.72 -15.46
CA PHE A 118 -3.98 -1.89 -14.35
C PHE A 118 -2.52 -1.75 -14.80
N TYR A 119 -2.14 -2.41 -15.89
CA TYR A 119 -0.82 -2.26 -16.52
C TYR A 119 -0.56 -0.83 -16.95
N GLN A 120 -1.52 -0.18 -17.61
CA GLN A 120 -1.39 1.20 -18.08
C GLN A 120 -1.21 2.19 -16.93
N TYR A 121 -1.86 1.97 -15.79
CA TYR A 121 -1.64 2.81 -14.61
C TYR A 121 -0.17 2.81 -14.20
N TRP A 122 0.43 1.63 -14.04
CA TRP A 122 1.85 1.51 -13.65
C TRP A 122 2.81 1.97 -14.73
N ARG A 123 2.42 1.82 -15.98
CA ARG A 123 3.17 2.30 -17.15
C ARG A 123 3.23 3.83 -17.23
N ASN A 124 2.27 4.53 -16.61
CA ASN A 124 2.11 5.98 -16.64
C ASN A 124 2.40 6.67 -15.30
N VAL A 125 3.04 5.98 -14.33
CA VAL A 125 3.49 6.61 -13.10
C VAL A 125 4.53 7.70 -13.40
N ASP A 126 4.64 8.68 -12.51
CA ASP A 126 5.65 9.72 -12.65
C ASP A 126 7.07 9.14 -12.59
N ASP A 127 7.99 9.74 -13.33
CA ASP A 127 9.40 9.30 -13.41
C ASP A 127 10.04 9.25 -12.01
N ALA A 128 9.74 10.25 -11.18
CA ALA A 128 10.24 10.35 -9.81
C ALA A 128 9.74 9.23 -8.87
N ASP A 129 8.67 8.54 -9.23
CA ASP A 129 8.09 7.46 -8.42
C ASP A 129 8.55 6.06 -8.85
N VAL A 130 9.21 5.93 -10.01
CA VAL A 130 9.53 4.62 -10.63
C VAL A 130 10.41 3.77 -9.72
N GLU A 131 11.55 4.27 -9.24
CA GLU A 131 12.48 3.51 -8.40
C GLU A 131 11.81 3.05 -7.10
N LYS A 132 11.08 3.95 -6.44
CA LYS A 132 10.34 3.63 -5.23
C LYS A 132 9.30 2.53 -5.46
N CYS A 133 8.55 2.61 -6.57
CA CYS A 133 7.56 1.61 -6.91
C CYS A 133 8.19 0.25 -7.25
N LEU A 134 9.29 0.23 -8.01
CA LEU A 134 10.04 -0.99 -8.27
C LEU A 134 10.49 -1.67 -6.97
N GLY A 135 11.06 -0.90 -6.03
CA GLY A 135 11.57 -1.43 -4.77
C GLY A 135 10.50 -1.92 -3.79
N LEU A 136 9.31 -1.32 -3.83
CA LEU A 136 8.22 -1.65 -2.89
C LEU A 136 7.22 -2.67 -3.44
N LEU A 137 7.04 -2.75 -4.75
CA LEU A 137 5.94 -3.50 -5.36
C LEU A 137 6.41 -4.67 -6.21
N THR A 138 7.72 -4.87 -6.36
CA THR A 138 8.28 -6.01 -7.11
C THR A 138 9.23 -6.84 -6.26
N PHE A 139 9.53 -8.04 -6.72
CA PHE A 139 10.55 -8.91 -6.12
C PHE A 139 11.87 -8.89 -6.91
N LEU A 140 12.11 -7.84 -7.69
CA LEU A 140 13.36 -7.66 -8.41
C LEU A 140 14.54 -7.49 -7.43
N PRO A 141 15.72 -8.00 -7.76
CA PRO A 141 16.95 -7.73 -6.99
C PRO A 141 17.20 -6.22 -6.87
N MET A 142 17.71 -5.76 -5.74
CA MET A 142 17.90 -4.32 -5.47
C MET A 142 18.94 -3.64 -6.38
N ASP A 143 19.89 -4.38 -6.92
CA ASP A 143 20.82 -3.89 -7.94
C ASP A 143 20.09 -3.57 -9.26
N GLU A 144 19.14 -4.41 -9.67
CA GLU A 144 18.30 -4.19 -10.82
C GLU A 144 17.32 -3.02 -10.60
N VAL A 145 16.71 -2.92 -9.41
CA VAL A 145 15.87 -1.78 -9.04
C VAL A 145 16.65 -0.46 -9.18
N ARG A 146 17.88 -0.41 -8.67
CA ARG A 146 18.75 0.77 -8.77
C ARG A 146 19.16 1.06 -10.20
N ARG A 147 19.50 0.03 -11.00
CA ARG A 147 19.83 0.18 -12.43
C ARG A 147 18.68 0.82 -13.19
N LEU A 148 17.47 0.29 -13.02
CA LEU A 148 16.27 0.79 -13.67
C LEU A 148 15.88 2.19 -13.17
N GLY A 149 16.00 2.44 -11.87
CA GLY A 149 15.70 3.74 -11.26
C GLY A 149 16.67 4.87 -11.66
N ALA A 150 17.88 4.52 -12.11
CA ALA A 150 18.86 5.50 -12.58
C ALA A 150 18.63 5.95 -14.04
N LEU A 151 17.74 5.30 -14.79
CA LEU A 151 17.41 5.67 -16.17
C LEU A 151 16.71 7.02 -16.23
N GLN A 152 17.02 7.82 -17.24
CA GLN A 152 16.48 9.17 -17.41
C GLN A 152 15.98 9.43 -18.83
N GLY A 153 15.18 10.47 -19.00
CA GLY A 153 14.64 10.86 -20.30
C GLY A 153 13.82 9.75 -20.95
N SER A 154 14.08 9.42 -22.19
CA SER A 154 13.35 8.34 -22.88
C SER A 154 13.61 6.94 -22.34
N GLU A 155 14.77 6.72 -21.70
CA GLU A 155 15.16 5.40 -21.18
C GLU A 155 14.35 4.99 -19.95
N ILE A 156 13.80 5.93 -19.15
CA ILE A 156 12.94 5.63 -18.01
C ILE A 156 11.70 4.82 -18.41
N ASN A 157 11.30 4.91 -19.69
CA ASN A 157 10.21 4.10 -20.22
C ASN A 157 10.49 2.59 -20.19
N GLU A 158 11.75 2.17 -20.21
CA GLU A 158 12.11 0.75 -19.97
C GLU A 158 11.75 0.36 -18.55
N ALA A 159 12.18 1.14 -17.55
CA ALA A 159 11.87 0.88 -16.15
C ALA A 159 10.36 0.86 -15.89
N LYS A 160 9.61 1.76 -16.51
CA LYS A 160 8.13 1.79 -16.41
C LYS A 160 7.48 0.55 -17.03
N LYS A 161 8.01 0.02 -18.14
CA LYS A 161 7.53 -1.26 -18.72
C LYS A 161 7.77 -2.42 -17.79
N VAL A 162 8.96 -2.51 -17.21
CA VAL A 162 9.31 -3.55 -16.25
C VAL A 162 8.42 -3.46 -15.02
N LEU A 163 8.25 -2.26 -14.43
CA LEU A 163 7.36 -2.04 -13.29
C LEU A 163 5.94 -2.51 -13.59
N ALA A 164 5.37 -2.04 -14.70
CA ALA A 164 4.00 -2.38 -15.10
C ALA A 164 3.82 -3.88 -15.32
N PHE A 165 4.80 -4.53 -15.97
CA PHE A 165 4.78 -5.97 -16.19
C PHE A 165 4.85 -6.76 -14.88
N GLU A 166 5.84 -6.48 -14.02
CA GLU A 166 6.04 -7.23 -12.79
C GLU A 166 4.87 -7.07 -11.80
N VAL A 167 4.33 -5.86 -11.66
CA VAL A 167 3.18 -5.63 -10.78
C VAL A 167 1.90 -6.27 -11.35
N THR A 168 1.69 -6.22 -12.67
CA THR A 168 0.54 -6.88 -13.30
C THR A 168 0.66 -8.39 -13.21
N LYS A 169 1.86 -8.94 -13.44
CA LYS A 169 2.15 -10.36 -13.26
C LYS A 169 1.87 -10.84 -11.84
N LEU A 170 2.26 -10.06 -10.85
CA LEU A 170 2.02 -10.40 -9.43
C LEU A 170 0.53 -10.50 -9.11
N VAL A 171 -0.30 -9.63 -9.68
CA VAL A 171 -1.73 -9.52 -9.35
C VAL A 171 -2.62 -10.37 -10.24
N HIS A 172 -2.34 -10.41 -11.55
CA HIS A 172 -3.20 -11.02 -12.56
C HIS A 172 -2.59 -12.25 -13.26
N GLY A 173 -1.35 -12.57 -12.95
CA GLY A 173 -0.60 -13.65 -13.57
C GLY A 173 0.16 -13.23 -14.83
N GLU A 174 1.11 -14.09 -15.23
CA GLU A 174 2.06 -13.79 -16.31
C GLU A 174 1.38 -13.66 -17.68
N GLU A 175 0.39 -14.50 -17.95
CA GLU A 175 -0.35 -14.50 -19.23
C GLU A 175 -1.08 -13.17 -19.45
N GLU A 176 -1.78 -12.67 -18.44
CA GLU A 176 -2.50 -11.40 -18.52
C GLU A 176 -1.54 -10.19 -18.57
N ALA A 177 -0.41 -10.26 -17.85
CA ALA A 177 0.64 -9.24 -17.94
C ALA A 177 1.23 -9.16 -19.35
N GLN A 178 1.48 -10.32 -20.00
CA GLN A 178 2.00 -10.35 -21.38
C GLN A 178 0.98 -9.81 -22.37
N LYS A 179 -0.29 -10.20 -22.28
CA LYS A 179 -1.37 -9.66 -23.12
C LYS A 179 -1.48 -8.13 -22.98
N ALA A 180 -1.41 -7.62 -21.75
CA ALA A 180 -1.47 -6.19 -21.48
C ALA A 180 -0.26 -5.45 -22.07
N ALA A 181 0.93 -6.02 -21.93
CA ALA A 181 2.16 -5.45 -22.49
C ALA A 181 2.13 -5.38 -24.02
N ASP A 182 1.70 -6.46 -24.67
CA ASP A 182 1.59 -6.54 -26.14
C ASP A 182 0.54 -5.55 -26.67
N ALA A 183 -0.61 -5.45 -26.02
CA ALA A 183 -1.64 -4.47 -26.36
C ALA A 183 -1.14 -3.03 -26.21
N ALA A 184 -0.40 -2.73 -25.13
CA ALA A 184 0.18 -1.41 -24.92
C ALA A 184 1.25 -1.06 -25.97
N ALA A 185 2.05 -2.04 -26.39
CA ALA A 185 3.04 -1.86 -27.46
C ALA A 185 2.37 -1.58 -28.80
N ALA A 186 1.32 -2.32 -29.16
CA ALA A 186 0.57 -2.13 -30.41
C ALA A 186 -0.04 -0.72 -30.51
N LEU A 187 -0.61 -0.21 -29.40
CA LEU A 187 -1.17 1.15 -29.36
C LEU A 187 -0.10 2.22 -29.54
N SER A 188 1.09 2.04 -28.98
CA SER A 188 2.18 3.02 -29.13
C SER A 188 2.71 3.10 -30.56
N VAL A 189 2.74 2.00 -31.31
CA VAL A 189 3.13 1.96 -32.72
C VAL A 189 2.09 2.62 -33.61
N SER A 190 0.80 2.42 -33.35
CA SER A 190 -0.29 3.06 -34.11
C SER A 190 -0.27 4.58 -33.99
N TYR A 191 0.09 5.14 -32.83
CA TYR A 191 0.16 6.58 -32.64
C TYR A 191 1.33 7.22 -33.40
N THR A 192 2.46 6.53 -33.55
CA THR A 192 3.62 7.00 -34.31
C THR A 192 3.36 7.02 -35.82
N HIS A 193 2.45 6.17 -36.33
CA HIS A 193 2.08 6.16 -37.74
C HIS A 193 1.02 7.22 -38.12
N LEU A 194 0.26 7.74 -37.15
CA LEU A 194 -0.77 8.78 -37.39
C LEU A 194 -0.21 10.21 -37.32
N THR A 195 1.03 10.40 -36.89
CA THR A 195 1.73 11.70 -36.86
C THR A 195 2.85 11.81 -37.92
N LEU A 196 2.55 11.42 -39.18
CA LEU A 196 3.43 11.76 -40.27
C LEU A 196 3.22 13.23 -40.64
N PRO A 197 4.31 14.00 -40.85
CA PRO A 197 4.20 15.40 -41.16
C PRO A 197 3.54 15.57 -42.56
N THR A 198 2.51 16.39 -42.60
CA THR A 198 2.08 17.02 -43.83
C THR A 198 3.19 17.96 -44.24
N THR A 199 3.83 17.63 -45.35
CA THR A 199 4.78 18.49 -46.09
C THR A 199 4.16 19.83 -46.44
#